data_f8fdcdd132d9abe482ebd1aa766b4b55
#
_entry.id   f8fdcdd132d9abe482ebd1aa766b4b55
#
_cell.length_a   1.000
_cell.length_b   1.000
_cell.length_c   1.000
_cell.angle_alpha   90.00
_cell.angle_beta   90.00
_cell.angle_gamma   90.00
#
_symmetry.space_group_name_H-M   'P 1'
#
loop_
_entity.id
_entity.type
_entity.pdbx_description
1 polymer ?
#
loop_
_entity_poly.entity_id
_entity_poly.type
_entity_poly.pdbx_seq_one_letter_code
_entity_poly.pdbx_strand_id
1 'polypeptide(L)'
;NFKYFGMKKIMLFFVACISCITVACDSDDDGTKGDDNKFPAPEVTFSAITGVSFTAGWNALETADSYRYEVSYEKDGQVVAVAAQNTETTTFSLDGLLPATDYSVRVVAKAEGKTISDWFSGTVRTLGGESVTFTVTPYERYIENAFIYPYAEVKPSDSEVYYWVSAIPSNSERDPKEWMQEDIDYYMELGKTWDDLVADKLILKGDAESVPFAFTGYDHYYFIVAPVGKNLSEIVVSGEVSRSYRFWYEAREVQMLHESTYEQFAGEWLLQTSGTVKEENGSLDVQ
;
A
#
# COMPACT_ATOMS: atom_id res chain seq x y z
N ASN A 1 -13.92 11.55 -0.50
CA ASN A 1 -13.81 10.18 0.02
C ASN A 1 -13.56 10.23 1.51
N PHE A 2 -14.33 9.49 2.29
CA PHE A 2 -14.21 9.39 3.73
C PHE A 2 -13.92 7.94 4.08
N LYS A 3 -13.00 7.69 5.01
CA LYS A 3 -12.86 6.38 5.64
C LYS A 3 -13.90 6.25 6.75
N TYR A 4 -14.87 5.37 6.56
CA TYR A 4 -15.86 5.03 7.59
C TYR A 4 -15.29 3.97 8.51
N PHE A 5 -15.22 4.30 9.80
CA PHE A 5 -14.75 3.40 10.84
C PHE A 5 -15.93 3.04 11.75
N GLY A 6 -16.38 1.85 11.65
CA GLY A 6 -17.42 1.32 12.55
C GLY A 6 -18.56 0.58 11.85
N MET A 7 -18.27 -0.57 11.27
CA MET A 7 -19.36 -1.52 10.99
C MET A 7 -19.17 -2.79 11.79
N LYS A 8 -20.25 -3.15 12.50
CA LYS A 8 -20.37 -4.47 13.12
C LYS A 8 -20.25 -5.52 12.03
N LYS A 9 -19.15 -6.29 12.04
CA LYS A 9 -19.02 -7.48 11.21
C LYS A 9 -20.10 -8.48 11.57
N ILE A 10 -21.00 -8.74 10.63
CA ILE A 10 -21.70 -10.01 10.56
C ILE A 10 -20.67 -10.99 10.00
N MET A 11 -20.18 -11.86 10.89
CA MET A 11 -19.22 -12.90 10.56
C MET A 11 -19.94 -13.95 9.69
N LEU A 12 -19.90 -13.78 8.37
CA LEU A 12 -20.22 -14.85 7.45
C LEU A 12 -18.92 -15.62 7.20
N PHE A 13 -18.82 -16.80 7.79
CA PHE A 13 -17.80 -17.76 7.40
C PHE A 13 -18.09 -18.20 5.95
N PHE A 14 -17.48 -17.53 4.99
CA PHE A 14 -17.27 -18.15 3.70
C PHE A 14 -16.01 -19.01 3.83
N VAL A 15 -16.22 -20.31 3.79
CA VAL A 15 -15.18 -21.27 3.48
C VAL A 15 -14.62 -20.84 2.12
N ALA A 16 -13.48 -20.17 2.15
CA ALA A 16 -12.71 -19.93 0.94
C ALA A 16 -12.35 -21.32 0.39
N CYS A 17 -13.04 -21.73 -0.66
CA CYS A 17 -12.49 -22.72 -1.56
C CYS A 17 -11.13 -22.16 -1.99
N ILE A 18 -10.09 -22.75 -1.45
CA ILE A 18 -8.75 -22.67 -2.01
C ILE A 18 -8.91 -23.26 -3.42
N SER A 19 -9.21 -22.40 -4.38
CA SER A 19 -8.91 -22.70 -5.76
C SER A 19 -7.39 -22.79 -5.78
N CYS A 20 -6.87 -24.00 -5.62
CA CYS A 20 -5.56 -24.30 -6.12
C CYS A 20 -5.56 -23.79 -7.56
N ILE A 21 -5.03 -22.61 -7.79
CA ILE A 21 -4.44 -22.29 -9.07
C ILE A 21 -3.27 -23.28 -9.14
N THR A 22 -3.57 -24.46 -9.62
CA THR A 22 -2.53 -25.27 -10.24
C THR A 22 -1.95 -24.31 -11.26
N VAL A 23 -0.81 -23.71 -10.92
CA VAL A 23 0.13 -23.34 -11.95
C VAL A 23 0.25 -24.62 -12.74
N ALA A 24 -0.46 -24.67 -13.86
CA ALA A 24 -0.19 -25.68 -14.83
C ALA A 24 1.29 -25.46 -15.16
N CYS A 25 2.15 -26.21 -14.51
CA CYS A 25 3.36 -26.62 -15.17
C CYS A 25 2.86 -27.18 -16.47
N ASP A 26 2.97 -26.40 -17.50
CA ASP A 26 2.99 -26.91 -18.86
C ASP A 26 4.25 -27.76 -18.90
N SER A 27 4.14 -28.93 -18.31
CA SER A 27 5.04 -30.05 -18.57
C SER A 27 4.58 -30.62 -19.90
N ASP A 28 4.90 -29.89 -20.96
CA ASP A 28 5.11 -30.52 -22.25
C ASP A 28 6.35 -31.41 -22.12
N ASP A 29 6.26 -32.40 -21.25
CA ASP A 29 7.08 -33.61 -21.30
C ASP A 29 6.45 -34.57 -22.31
N ASP A 30 6.37 -34.13 -23.56
CA ASP A 30 6.36 -35.03 -24.68
C ASP A 30 7.80 -35.53 -24.86
N GLY A 31 8.02 -36.79 -24.50
CA GLY A 31 9.29 -37.48 -24.55
C GLY A 31 9.86 -37.61 -25.96
N THR A 32 10.08 -36.52 -26.65
CA THR A 32 10.77 -36.38 -27.93
C THR A 32 12.06 -35.61 -27.71
N LYS A 33 13.17 -36.35 -27.85
CA LYS A 33 14.53 -35.94 -28.25
C LYS A 33 14.76 -34.42 -28.20
N GLY A 34 15.73 -33.98 -27.42
CA GLY A 34 16.13 -32.58 -27.28
C GLY A 34 16.01 -31.84 -28.60
N ASP A 35 15.21 -30.78 -28.58
CA ASP A 35 15.11 -29.85 -29.68
C ASP A 35 16.41 -29.01 -29.63
N ASP A 36 17.41 -29.42 -30.41
CA ASP A 36 18.72 -28.79 -30.54
C ASP A 36 18.64 -27.35 -31.12
N ASN A 37 17.44 -26.77 -31.20
CA ASN A 37 17.15 -25.45 -31.76
C ASN A 37 16.64 -24.41 -30.77
N LYS A 38 16.78 -24.59 -29.46
CA LYS A 38 16.47 -23.54 -28.51
C LYS A 38 17.58 -22.49 -28.46
N PHE A 39 17.20 -21.23 -28.52
CA PHE A 39 18.11 -20.14 -28.27
C PHE A 39 18.52 -20.07 -26.77
N PRO A 40 19.71 -19.53 -26.46
CA PRO A 40 20.08 -19.28 -25.08
C PRO A 40 19.06 -18.35 -24.42
N ALA A 41 19.01 -18.37 -23.09
CA ALA A 41 18.17 -17.46 -22.32
C ALA A 41 18.49 -16.00 -22.65
N PRO A 42 17.50 -15.08 -22.63
CA PRO A 42 17.75 -13.65 -22.72
C PRO A 42 18.74 -13.19 -21.65
N GLU A 43 19.67 -12.29 -21.99
CA GLU A 43 20.58 -11.69 -21.02
C GLU A 43 19.87 -10.50 -20.35
N VAL A 44 19.39 -10.69 -19.12
CA VAL A 44 18.62 -9.67 -18.40
C VAL A 44 19.52 -8.85 -17.50
N THR A 45 19.35 -7.54 -17.56
CA THR A 45 19.98 -6.57 -16.66
C THR A 45 18.94 -5.80 -15.86
N PHE A 46 19.26 -5.44 -14.63
CA PHE A 46 18.38 -4.67 -13.77
C PHE A 46 18.90 -3.25 -13.59
N SER A 47 17.99 -2.28 -13.63
CA SER A 47 18.30 -0.85 -13.51
C SER A 47 17.16 -0.11 -12.79
N ALA A 48 17.34 1.18 -12.50
CA ALA A 48 16.37 2.03 -11.84
C ALA A 48 15.79 1.38 -10.56
N ILE A 49 16.66 0.70 -9.80
CA ILE A 49 16.25 0.01 -8.57
C ILE A 49 16.04 1.06 -7.48
N THR A 50 14.83 1.07 -6.92
CA THR A 50 14.43 1.91 -5.78
C THR A 50 13.92 1.06 -4.63
N GLY A 51 13.38 1.66 -3.58
CA GLY A 51 12.70 0.92 -2.49
C GLY A 51 11.43 0.21 -2.93
N VAL A 52 10.81 0.62 -4.03
CA VAL A 52 9.48 0.14 -4.44
C VAL A 52 9.37 -0.18 -5.93
N SER A 53 10.47 -0.13 -6.67
CA SER A 53 10.47 -0.35 -8.12
C SER A 53 11.79 -0.89 -8.63
N PHE A 54 11.76 -1.51 -9.79
CA PHE A 54 12.92 -1.76 -10.64
C PHE A 54 12.51 -1.88 -12.10
N THR A 55 13.50 -1.74 -12.99
CA THR A 55 13.36 -2.00 -14.42
C THR A 55 14.25 -3.17 -14.80
N ALA A 56 13.70 -4.14 -15.54
CA ALA A 56 14.44 -5.22 -16.17
C ALA A 56 14.49 -4.97 -17.67
N GLY A 57 15.65 -5.17 -18.28
CA GLY A 57 15.85 -5.01 -19.73
C GLY A 57 16.76 -6.10 -20.27
N TRP A 58 16.58 -6.49 -21.53
CA TRP A 58 17.38 -7.52 -22.21
C TRP A 58 17.57 -7.21 -23.69
N ASN A 59 18.51 -7.92 -24.31
CA ASN A 59 18.72 -7.81 -25.76
C ASN A 59 17.67 -8.61 -26.52
N ALA A 60 17.17 -8.04 -27.63
CA ALA A 60 16.26 -8.75 -28.52
C ALA A 60 16.93 -10.01 -29.10
N LEU A 61 16.19 -11.12 -29.11
CA LEU A 61 16.56 -12.32 -29.85
C LEU A 61 15.98 -12.23 -31.26
N GLU A 62 16.77 -12.57 -32.28
CA GLU A 62 16.51 -12.27 -33.69
C GLU A 62 15.18 -12.81 -34.20
N THR A 63 14.72 -13.92 -33.66
CA THR A 63 13.49 -14.60 -34.11
C THR A 63 12.33 -14.44 -33.11
N ALA A 64 12.52 -13.75 -32.00
CA ALA A 64 11.47 -13.56 -31.02
C ALA A 64 10.50 -12.45 -31.46
N ASP A 65 9.20 -12.75 -31.40
CA ASP A 65 8.12 -11.78 -31.58
C ASP A 65 7.60 -11.25 -30.24
N SER A 66 7.84 -11.99 -29.17
CA SER A 66 7.37 -11.65 -27.83
C SER A 66 8.22 -12.32 -26.76
N TYR A 67 8.01 -11.88 -25.52
CA TYR A 67 8.64 -12.42 -24.32
C TYR A 67 7.58 -12.67 -23.26
N ARG A 68 7.83 -13.64 -22.40
CA ARG A 68 7.10 -13.81 -21.16
C ARG A 68 8.02 -13.54 -19.99
N TYR A 69 7.60 -12.74 -19.05
CA TYR A 69 8.29 -12.55 -17.78
C TYR A 69 7.41 -12.95 -16.60
N GLU A 70 8.06 -13.40 -15.55
CA GLU A 70 7.45 -13.76 -14.27
C GLU A 70 8.30 -13.18 -13.15
N VAL A 71 7.63 -12.58 -12.17
CA VAL A 71 8.26 -12.01 -11.00
C VAL A 71 7.56 -12.52 -9.76
N SER A 72 8.34 -12.95 -8.77
CA SER A 72 7.86 -13.46 -7.50
C SER A 72 8.83 -13.12 -6.37
N TYR A 73 8.37 -13.23 -5.15
CA TYR A 73 9.20 -13.18 -3.95
C TYR A 73 8.81 -14.31 -2.99
N GLU A 74 9.64 -14.59 -2.00
CA GLU A 74 9.35 -15.57 -0.97
C GLU A 74 8.87 -14.88 0.31
N LYS A 75 7.76 -15.36 0.87
CA LYS A 75 7.23 -14.94 2.16
C LYS A 75 6.88 -16.17 2.97
N ASP A 76 7.46 -16.29 4.17
CA ASP A 76 7.19 -17.40 5.10
C ASP A 76 7.36 -18.80 4.46
N GLY A 77 8.35 -18.94 3.56
CA GLY A 77 8.62 -20.19 2.84
C GLY A 77 7.65 -20.48 1.68
N GLN A 78 6.82 -19.51 1.30
CA GLN A 78 5.90 -19.62 0.18
C GLN A 78 6.26 -18.63 -0.92
N VAL A 79 6.15 -19.07 -2.18
CA VAL A 79 6.37 -18.22 -3.34
C VAL A 79 5.12 -17.40 -3.61
N VAL A 80 5.27 -16.08 -3.59
CA VAL A 80 4.20 -15.12 -3.89
C VAL A 80 4.46 -14.50 -5.25
N ALA A 81 3.55 -14.71 -6.19
CA ALA A 81 3.64 -14.15 -7.54
C ALA A 81 3.31 -12.65 -7.52
N VAL A 82 4.13 -11.85 -8.21
CA VAL A 82 3.97 -10.38 -8.32
C VAL A 82 3.51 -9.97 -9.70
N ALA A 83 4.10 -10.56 -10.73
CA ALA A 83 3.73 -10.32 -12.12
C ALA A 83 3.97 -11.59 -12.96
N ALA A 84 3.12 -11.80 -13.96
CA ALA A 84 3.28 -12.85 -14.95
C ALA A 84 2.61 -12.40 -16.25
N GLN A 85 3.40 -11.88 -17.21
CA GLN A 85 2.86 -11.22 -18.40
C GLN A 85 3.67 -11.56 -19.66
N ASN A 86 3.01 -11.44 -20.80
CA ASN A 86 3.67 -11.40 -22.11
C ASN A 86 3.90 -9.94 -22.52
N THR A 87 4.99 -9.69 -23.21
CA THR A 87 5.37 -8.37 -23.74
C THR A 87 6.04 -8.51 -25.10
N GLU A 88 5.85 -7.53 -25.96
CA GLU A 88 6.56 -7.41 -27.23
C GLU A 88 7.80 -6.54 -27.10
N THR A 89 7.98 -5.87 -25.96
CA THR A 89 9.15 -5.07 -25.64
C THR A 89 10.24 -5.90 -24.99
N THR A 90 11.47 -5.43 -25.06
CA THR A 90 12.65 -6.02 -24.40
C THR A 90 12.91 -5.41 -23.01
N THR A 91 11.90 -4.82 -22.41
CA THR A 91 11.97 -4.20 -21.08
C THR A 91 10.61 -4.21 -20.42
N PHE A 92 10.62 -4.28 -19.08
CA PHE A 92 9.47 -3.98 -18.26
C PHE A 92 9.91 -3.22 -17.00
N SER A 93 8.99 -2.46 -16.42
CA SER A 93 9.17 -1.82 -15.12
C SER A 93 8.05 -2.23 -14.19
N LEU A 94 8.38 -2.48 -12.93
CA LEU A 94 7.42 -2.72 -11.86
C LEU A 94 7.54 -1.64 -10.81
N ASP A 95 6.42 -1.21 -10.27
CA ASP A 95 6.28 -0.26 -9.18
C ASP A 95 5.30 -0.80 -8.11
N GLY A 96 5.30 -0.19 -6.92
CA GLY A 96 4.49 -0.66 -5.80
C GLY A 96 5.03 -1.92 -5.15
N LEU A 97 6.31 -2.21 -5.29
CA LEU A 97 6.98 -3.36 -4.70
C LEU A 97 7.23 -3.15 -3.20
N LEU A 98 7.48 -4.22 -2.48
CA LEU A 98 7.91 -4.18 -1.09
C LEU A 98 9.37 -3.72 -0.99
N PRO A 99 9.73 -2.85 -0.04
CA PRO A 99 11.12 -2.45 0.16
C PRO A 99 11.97 -3.59 0.75
N ALA A 100 13.28 -3.51 0.54
CA ALA A 100 14.27 -4.46 1.06
C ALA A 100 13.96 -5.94 0.76
N THR A 101 13.29 -6.21 -0.36
CA THR A 101 12.77 -7.54 -0.72
C THR A 101 13.52 -8.10 -1.94
N ASP A 102 13.89 -9.37 -1.87
CA ASP A 102 14.49 -10.10 -2.99
C ASP A 102 13.40 -10.65 -3.91
N TYR A 103 13.41 -10.20 -5.15
CA TYR A 103 12.50 -10.65 -6.20
C TYR A 103 13.19 -11.58 -7.16
N SER A 104 12.63 -12.77 -7.35
CA SER A 104 13.02 -13.70 -8.41
C SER A 104 12.37 -13.26 -9.73
N VAL A 105 13.18 -13.09 -10.75
CA VAL A 105 12.74 -12.67 -12.09
C VAL A 105 13.09 -13.76 -13.09
N ARG A 106 12.11 -14.17 -13.89
CA ARG A 106 12.28 -15.11 -14.98
C ARG A 106 11.84 -14.47 -16.29
N VAL A 107 12.57 -14.70 -17.36
CA VAL A 107 12.26 -14.19 -18.70
C VAL A 107 12.53 -15.26 -19.73
N VAL A 108 11.63 -15.41 -20.70
CA VAL A 108 11.78 -16.37 -21.82
C VAL A 108 11.32 -15.71 -23.11
N ALA A 109 11.97 -16.01 -24.21
CA ALA A 109 11.58 -15.56 -25.54
C ALA A 109 10.57 -16.50 -26.18
N LYS A 110 9.65 -15.92 -26.96
CA LYS A 110 8.61 -16.60 -27.69
C LYS A 110 8.60 -16.20 -29.17
N ALA A 111 8.17 -17.13 -30.01
CA ALA A 111 7.83 -16.89 -31.41
C ALA A 111 6.57 -17.66 -31.74
N GLU A 112 5.61 -17.02 -32.41
CA GLU A 112 4.31 -17.63 -32.75
C GLU A 112 3.62 -18.30 -31.55
N GLY A 113 3.79 -17.69 -30.35
CA GLY A 113 3.24 -18.18 -29.10
C GLY A 113 4.00 -19.35 -28.45
N LYS A 114 5.01 -19.93 -29.11
CA LYS A 114 5.82 -21.02 -28.59
C LYS A 114 7.09 -20.49 -27.91
N THR A 115 7.56 -21.16 -26.87
CA THR A 115 8.85 -20.87 -26.23
C THR A 115 9.99 -21.29 -27.14
N ILE A 116 10.91 -20.36 -27.44
CA ILE A 116 12.05 -20.57 -28.34
C ILE A 116 13.40 -20.46 -27.68
N SER A 117 13.46 -20.04 -26.41
CA SER A 117 14.72 -19.95 -25.65
C SER A 117 14.63 -20.72 -24.33
N ASP A 118 15.76 -20.87 -23.66
CA ASP A 118 15.77 -21.21 -22.25
C ASP A 118 15.27 -20.04 -21.40
N TRP A 119 14.85 -20.32 -20.16
CA TRP A 119 14.47 -19.31 -19.21
C TRP A 119 15.72 -18.65 -18.59
N PHE A 120 15.79 -17.34 -18.65
CA PHE A 120 16.60 -16.59 -17.70
C PHE A 120 15.98 -16.74 -16.30
N SER A 121 16.84 -16.85 -15.30
CA SER A 121 16.43 -16.76 -13.89
C SER A 121 17.47 -15.93 -13.14
N GLY A 122 17.04 -14.88 -12.47
CA GLY A 122 17.88 -13.98 -11.70
C GLY A 122 17.12 -13.38 -10.52
N THR A 123 17.85 -12.71 -9.65
CA THR A 123 17.29 -12.04 -8.46
C THR A 123 17.66 -10.57 -8.49
N VAL A 124 16.69 -9.72 -8.12
CA VAL A 124 16.89 -8.31 -7.88
C VAL A 124 16.36 -7.95 -6.51
N ARG A 125 17.13 -7.19 -5.73
CA ARG A 125 16.70 -6.70 -4.43
C ARG A 125 16.30 -5.24 -4.53
N THR A 126 15.09 -4.91 -4.08
CA THR A 126 14.66 -3.52 -3.91
C THR A 126 15.49 -2.84 -2.82
N LEU A 127 15.74 -1.55 -2.98
CA LEU A 127 16.40 -0.74 -1.97
C LEU A 127 15.47 -0.54 -0.76
N GLY A 128 16.01 0.04 0.29
CA GLY A 128 15.28 0.33 1.52
C GLY A 128 16.00 -0.22 2.72
N GLY A 129 16.08 0.59 3.77
CA GLY A 129 16.65 0.23 5.05
C GLY A 129 15.76 -0.73 5.82
N GLU A 130 16.30 -1.30 6.86
CA GLU A 130 15.71 -2.34 7.69
C GLU A 130 14.40 -1.91 8.40
N SER A 131 14.04 -0.62 8.41
CA SER A 131 12.74 -0.14 8.88
C SER A 131 12.43 1.25 8.33
N VAL A 132 11.44 1.35 7.45
CA VAL A 132 10.83 2.64 7.14
C VAL A 132 10.05 3.10 8.36
N THR A 133 10.40 4.26 8.88
CA THR A 133 9.69 4.88 10.00
C THR A 133 8.84 6.04 9.51
N PHE A 134 7.76 6.32 10.21
CA PHE A 134 6.85 7.40 9.88
C PHE A 134 6.69 8.35 11.07
N THR A 135 6.84 9.64 10.81
CA THR A 135 6.36 10.66 11.74
C THR A 135 4.90 10.90 11.42
N VAL A 136 4.02 10.69 12.40
CA VAL A 136 2.56 10.76 12.22
C VAL A 136 1.98 11.79 13.19
N THR A 137 1.43 12.86 12.65
CA THR A 137 0.89 13.96 13.43
C THR A 137 -0.62 14.06 13.21
N PRO A 138 -1.44 13.72 14.21
CA PRO A 138 -2.87 13.95 14.16
C PRO A 138 -3.21 15.43 14.21
N TYR A 139 -4.20 15.85 13.44
CA TYR A 139 -4.80 17.18 13.55
C TYR A 139 -6.26 17.14 13.08
N GLU A 140 -7.02 18.18 13.42
CA GLU A 140 -8.41 18.31 13.02
C GLU A 140 -8.55 19.40 11.96
N ARG A 141 -9.45 19.17 11.01
CA ARG A 141 -9.84 20.17 10.02
C ARG A 141 -11.35 20.25 9.89
N TYR A 142 -11.83 21.48 9.78
CA TYR A 142 -13.21 21.77 9.41
C TYR A 142 -13.45 21.43 7.93
N ILE A 143 -14.56 20.75 7.64
CA ILE A 143 -15.02 20.45 6.28
C ILE A 143 -16.39 21.10 6.04
N GLU A 144 -16.73 21.35 4.77
CA GLU A 144 -17.91 22.11 4.29
C GLU A 144 -19.27 21.70 4.85
N ASN A 145 -19.41 20.62 5.59
CA ASN A 145 -20.66 20.14 6.16
C ASN A 145 -20.81 20.44 7.66
N ALA A 146 -20.14 21.47 8.16
CA ALA A 146 -20.16 21.88 9.57
C ALA A 146 -19.58 20.84 10.55
N PHE A 147 -18.82 19.83 10.08
CA PHE A 147 -18.17 18.86 10.94
C PHE A 147 -16.65 19.02 10.95
N ILE A 148 -16.06 18.72 12.09
CA ILE A 148 -14.61 18.62 12.23
C ILE A 148 -14.21 17.16 12.10
N TYR A 149 -13.21 16.89 11.28
CA TYR A 149 -12.69 15.55 11.05
C TYR A 149 -11.20 15.48 11.36
N PRO A 150 -10.73 14.38 11.95
CA PRO A 150 -9.32 14.16 12.17
C PRO A 150 -8.63 13.69 10.89
N TYR A 151 -7.40 14.11 10.74
CA TYR A 151 -6.45 13.79 9.67
C TYR A 151 -5.11 13.38 10.27
N ALA A 152 -4.32 12.66 9.50
CA ALA A 152 -2.93 12.41 9.81
C ALA A 152 -2.03 13.12 8.79
N GLU A 153 -1.15 14.00 9.25
CA GLU A 153 0.03 14.40 8.49
C GLU A 153 1.09 13.32 8.67
N VAL A 154 1.62 12.79 7.57
CA VAL A 154 2.58 11.69 7.59
C VAL A 154 3.85 12.09 6.84
N LYS A 155 5.00 11.83 7.47
CA LYS A 155 6.33 12.02 6.89
C LYS A 155 7.10 10.72 7.00
N PRO A 156 7.29 9.98 5.89
CA PRO A 156 8.10 8.78 5.88
C PRO A 156 9.60 9.11 5.91
N SER A 157 10.40 8.23 6.50
CA SER A 157 11.87 8.33 6.42
C SER A 157 12.42 8.04 5.02
N ASP A 158 11.64 7.38 4.16
CA ASP A 158 11.90 7.15 2.75
C ASP A 158 10.69 7.62 1.94
N SER A 159 10.87 8.68 1.16
CA SER A 159 9.82 9.33 0.36
C SER A 159 9.32 8.47 -0.80
N GLU A 160 10.03 7.42 -1.18
CA GLU A 160 9.67 6.55 -2.29
C GLU A 160 8.71 5.43 -1.88
N VAL A 161 8.55 5.18 -0.59
CA VAL A 161 7.70 4.11 -0.07
C VAL A 161 6.23 4.48 -0.14
N TYR A 162 5.42 3.55 -0.62
CA TYR A 162 3.97 3.63 -0.51
C TYR A 162 3.51 3.15 0.87
N TYR A 163 2.49 3.80 1.43
CA TYR A 163 2.00 3.47 2.75
C TYR A 163 0.49 3.66 2.88
N TRP A 164 -0.07 2.99 3.86
CA TRP A 164 -1.47 3.08 4.26
C TRP A 164 -1.57 3.74 5.63
N VAL A 165 -2.64 4.51 5.81
CA VAL A 165 -2.99 5.12 7.10
C VAL A 165 -4.32 4.54 7.56
N SER A 166 -4.36 3.99 8.77
CA SER A 166 -5.60 3.62 9.45
C SER A 166 -5.67 4.28 10.81
N ALA A 167 -6.82 4.17 11.46
CA ALA A 167 -6.99 4.60 12.83
C ALA A 167 -7.46 3.42 13.68
N ILE A 168 -6.96 3.32 14.91
CA ILE A 168 -7.30 2.25 15.83
C ILE A 168 -7.68 2.86 17.19
N PRO A 169 -8.76 2.37 17.85
CA PRO A 169 -9.06 2.77 19.21
C PRO A 169 -7.91 2.48 20.16
N SER A 170 -7.60 3.40 21.07
CA SER A 170 -6.42 3.29 21.95
C SER A 170 -6.49 2.12 22.92
N ASN A 171 -7.67 1.59 23.17
CA ASN A 171 -7.94 0.43 24.01
C ASN A 171 -8.09 -0.89 23.22
N SER A 172 -7.81 -0.87 21.92
CA SER A 172 -7.86 -2.07 21.07
C SER A 172 -6.73 -3.02 21.44
N GLU A 173 -7.06 -4.29 21.67
CA GLU A 173 -6.10 -5.40 21.86
C GLU A 173 -5.72 -6.09 20.55
N ARG A 174 -6.29 -5.63 19.42
CA ARG A 174 -6.02 -6.21 18.09
C ARG A 174 -4.62 -5.85 17.60
N ASP A 175 -4.04 -6.77 16.85
CA ASP A 175 -2.80 -6.50 16.14
C ASP A 175 -3.02 -5.36 15.12
N PRO A 176 -2.22 -4.28 15.16
CA PRO A 176 -2.40 -3.14 14.27
C PRO A 176 -2.19 -3.46 12.80
N LYS A 177 -1.32 -4.42 12.49
CA LYS A 177 -1.04 -4.84 11.11
C LYS A 177 -2.20 -5.62 10.53
N GLU A 178 -2.79 -6.55 11.30
CA GLU A 178 -4.01 -7.27 10.92
C GLU A 178 -5.19 -6.29 10.74
N TRP A 179 -5.30 -5.31 11.62
CA TRP A 179 -6.33 -4.27 11.52
C TRP A 179 -6.21 -3.47 10.22
N MET A 180 -4.98 -3.06 9.84
CA MET A 180 -4.73 -2.35 8.60
C MET A 180 -5.00 -3.22 7.37
N GLN A 181 -4.62 -4.50 7.42
CA GLN A 181 -4.88 -5.42 6.30
C GLN A 181 -6.39 -5.59 6.07
N GLU A 182 -7.18 -5.76 7.12
CA GLU A 182 -8.64 -5.84 6.99
C GLU A 182 -9.26 -4.54 6.42
N ASP A 183 -8.71 -3.37 6.77
CA ASP A 183 -9.16 -2.09 6.23
C ASP A 183 -8.87 -2.01 4.72
N ILE A 184 -7.71 -2.50 4.27
CA ILE A 184 -7.36 -2.63 2.85
C ILE A 184 -8.27 -3.63 2.15
N ASP A 185 -8.42 -4.83 2.72
CA ASP A 185 -9.21 -5.92 2.14
C ASP A 185 -10.66 -5.49 1.90
N TYR A 186 -11.22 -4.67 2.81
CA TYR A 186 -12.55 -4.09 2.61
C TYR A 186 -12.67 -3.29 1.32
N TYR A 187 -11.67 -2.47 0.97
CA TYR A 187 -11.69 -1.73 -0.30
C TYR A 187 -11.48 -2.65 -1.51
N MET A 188 -10.65 -3.67 -1.35
CA MET A 188 -10.44 -4.68 -2.40
C MET A 188 -11.72 -5.47 -2.68
N GLU A 189 -12.50 -5.83 -1.65
CA GLU A 189 -13.81 -6.47 -1.78
C GLU A 189 -14.84 -5.57 -2.50
N LEU A 190 -14.69 -4.26 -2.39
CA LEU A 190 -15.49 -3.28 -3.17
C LEU A 190 -15.03 -3.15 -4.64
N GLY A 191 -14.03 -3.94 -5.06
CA GLY A 191 -13.49 -3.93 -6.41
C GLY A 191 -12.51 -2.80 -6.71
N LYS A 192 -12.00 -2.11 -5.67
CA LYS A 192 -10.96 -1.09 -5.85
C LYS A 192 -9.63 -1.75 -6.19
N THR A 193 -8.93 -1.19 -7.15
CA THR A 193 -7.58 -1.59 -7.52
C THR A 193 -6.53 -0.74 -6.80
N TRP A 194 -5.26 -1.12 -6.89
CA TRP A 194 -4.14 -0.30 -6.42
C TRP A 194 -4.20 1.13 -6.98
N ASP A 195 -4.42 1.25 -8.28
CA ASP A 195 -4.42 2.54 -8.95
C ASP A 195 -5.61 3.41 -8.51
N ASP A 196 -6.78 2.79 -8.25
CA ASP A 196 -7.94 3.49 -7.66
C ASP A 196 -7.61 4.00 -6.25
N LEU A 197 -6.95 3.19 -5.43
CA LEU A 197 -6.61 3.57 -4.06
C LEU A 197 -5.54 4.68 -4.00
N VAL A 198 -4.60 4.69 -4.94
CA VAL A 198 -3.63 5.78 -5.10
C VAL A 198 -4.35 7.06 -5.58
N ALA A 199 -5.23 6.96 -6.58
CA ALA A 199 -5.99 8.10 -7.07
C ALA A 199 -6.94 8.70 -6.01
N ASP A 200 -7.54 7.84 -5.18
CA ASP A 200 -8.40 8.21 -4.05
C ASP A 200 -7.62 8.71 -2.81
N LYS A 201 -6.28 8.72 -2.86
CA LYS A 201 -5.38 9.10 -1.75
C LYS A 201 -5.57 8.23 -0.50
N LEU A 202 -5.89 6.97 -0.69
CA LEU A 202 -5.94 5.97 0.37
C LEU A 202 -4.59 5.27 0.53
N ILE A 203 -3.87 5.06 -0.58
CA ILE A 203 -2.45 4.74 -0.63
C ILE A 203 -1.70 6.03 -0.88
N LEU A 204 -0.75 6.35 -0.02
CA LEU A 204 0.03 7.59 -0.03
C LEU A 204 1.50 7.30 -0.33
N LYS A 205 2.23 8.33 -0.78
CA LYS A 205 3.67 8.28 -1.05
C LYS A 205 4.29 9.65 -0.70
N GLY A 206 5.50 9.64 -0.14
CA GLY A 206 6.19 10.86 0.30
C GLY A 206 5.46 11.56 1.46
N ASP A 207 5.80 12.81 1.72
CA ASP A 207 5.10 13.64 2.70
C ASP A 207 3.68 13.89 2.25
N ALA A 208 2.70 13.44 3.01
CA ALA A 208 1.30 13.56 2.64
C ALA A 208 0.35 13.65 3.84
N GLU A 209 -0.86 14.05 3.52
CA GLU A 209 -1.99 14.12 4.43
C GLU A 209 -2.99 13.01 4.08
N SER A 210 -3.50 12.31 5.09
CA SER A 210 -4.54 11.30 4.91
C SER A 210 -5.85 11.91 4.40
N VAL A 211 -6.75 11.08 3.89
CA VAL A 211 -8.16 11.44 3.78
C VAL A 211 -8.77 11.62 5.19
N PRO A 212 -9.87 12.39 5.33
CA PRO A 212 -10.55 12.55 6.62
C PRO A 212 -11.05 11.22 7.16
N PHE A 213 -10.93 11.03 8.48
CA PHE A 213 -11.48 9.88 9.17
C PHE A 213 -12.82 10.23 9.80
N ALA A 214 -13.86 9.44 9.51
CA ALA A 214 -15.16 9.53 10.16
C ALA A 214 -15.26 8.44 11.22
N PHE A 215 -15.26 8.84 12.49
CA PHE A 215 -15.46 7.93 13.61
C PHE A 215 -16.92 7.96 14.06
N THR A 216 -17.41 6.81 14.52
CA THR A 216 -18.71 6.73 15.19
C THR A 216 -18.50 6.80 16.69
N GLY A 217 -18.84 7.96 17.28
CA GLY A 217 -18.71 8.15 18.72
C GLY A 217 -17.48 8.98 19.10
N TYR A 218 -17.19 8.98 20.39
CA TYR A 218 -16.07 9.72 20.99
C TYR A 218 -15.21 8.74 21.77
N ASP A 219 -13.92 8.75 21.51
CA ASP A 219 -12.92 7.93 22.19
C ASP A 219 -11.51 8.48 21.89
N HIS A 220 -10.53 7.79 22.43
CA HIS A 220 -9.13 8.01 22.13
C HIS A 220 -8.69 7.05 21.03
N TYR A 221 -7.91 7.58 20.08
CA TYR A 221 -7.41 6.85 18.93
C TYR A 221 -5.90 7.04 18.75
N TYR A 222 -5.28 6.14 18.00
CA TYR A 222 -4.01 6.33 17.34
C TYR A 222 -4.23 6.29 15.83
N PHE A 223 -3.56 7.12 15.08
CA PHE A 223 -3.28 6.80 13.70
C PHE A 223 -2.14 5.80 13.64
N ILE A 224 -2.29 4.81 12.80
CA ILE A 224 -1.30 3.79 12.52
C ILE A 224 -0.94 3.84 11.05
N VAL A 225 0.35 3.70 10.75
CA VAL A 225 0.91 3.82 9.40
C VAL A 225 1.90 2.70 9.18
N ALA A 226 1.81 2.04 8.03
CA ALA A 226 2.77 1.04 7.62
C ALA A 226 2.99 1.05 6.11
N PRO A 227 4.17 0.61 5.63
CA PRO A 227 4.40 0.42 4.22
C PRO A 227 3.43 -0.60 3.62
N VAL A 228 3.04 -0.38 2.37
CA VAL A 228 2.25 -1.33 1.59
C VAL A 228 2.91 -1.60 0.25
N GLY A 229 2.71 -2.81 -0.24
CA GLY A 229 3.13 -3.22 -1.58
C GLY A 229 2.04 -4.03 -2.26
N LYS A 230 2.11 -4.12 -3.57
CA LYS A 230 1.17 -4.94 -4.34
C LYS A 230 1.83 -6.23 -4.81
N ASN A 231 1.03 -7.26 -4.89
CA ASN A 231 1.26 -8.44 -5.71
C ASN A 231 0.13 -8.54 -6.75
N LEU A 232 0.04 -9.60 -7.52
CA LEU A 232 -0.88 -9.69 -8.69
C LEU A 232 -2.30 -9.18 -8.44
N SER A 233 -2.89 -9.50 -7.30
CA SER A 233 -4.29 -9.21 -7.00
C SER A 233 -4.52 -8.69 -5.57
N GLU A 234 -3.48 -8.58 -4.77
CA GLU A 234 -3.56 -8.24 -3.35
C GLU A 234 -2.70 -7.03 -3.04
N ILE A 235 -3.08 -6.30 -2.02
CA ILE A 235 -2.29 -5.22 -1.42
C ILE A 235 -1.92 -5.68 -0.01
N VAL A 236 -0.63 -5.70 0.28
CA VAL A 236 -0.10 -6.31 1.51
C VAL A 236 0.55 -5.25 2.38
N VAL A 237 0.17 -5.22 3.65
CA VAL A 237 0.86 -4.44 4.68
C VAL A 237 2.20 -5.09 4.99
N SER A 238 3.27 -4.32 4.90
CA SER A 238 4.64 -4.77 5.17
C SER A 238 5.30 -3.95 6.28
N GLY A 239 6.48 -4.40 6.71
CA GLY A 239 7.29 -3.67 7.69
C GLY A 239 6.65 -3.48 9.07
N GLU A 240 7.23 -2.56 9.82
CA GLU A 240 6.77 -2.19 11.15
C GLU A 240 5.66 -1.13 11.09
N VAL A 241 4.71 -1.21 12.03
CA VAL A 241 3.63 -0.23 12.16
C VAL A 241 4.10 0.93 13.05
N SER A 242 4.15 2.12 12.49
CA SER A 242 4.35 3.36 13.24
C SER A 242 3.02 3.87 13.79
N ARG A 243 3.07 4.53 14.96
CA ARG A 243 1.89 5.11 15.61
C ARG A 243 2.08 6.58 15.87
N SER A 244 0.97 7.35 15.77
CA SER A 244 0.93 8.71 16.29
C SER A 244 0.93 8.74 17.82
N TYR A 245 1.00 9.93 18.40
CA TYR A 245 0.54 10.09 19.77
C TYR A 245 -0.98 9.84 19.87
N ARG A 246 -1.46 9.51 21.08
CA ARG A 246 -2.87 9.28 21.35
C ARG A 246 -3.63 10.61 21.27
N PHE A 247 -4.71 10.65 20.52
CA PHE A 247 -5.57 11.82 20.41
C PHE A 247 -7.01 11.47 20.78
N TRP A 248 -7.72 12.45 21.29
CA TRP A 248 -9.16 12.38 21.55
C TRP A 248 -9.91 12.86 20.33
N TYR A 249 -10.96 12.17 19.97
CA TYR A 249 -11.90 12.62 18.96
C TYR A 249 -13.33 12.53 19.48
N GLU A 250 -14.08 13.59 19.24
CA GLU A 250 -15.52 13.67 19.46
C GLU A 250 -16.15 14.23 18.18
N ALA A 251 -17.09 13.48 17.61
CA ALA A 251 -17.86 13.98 16.47
C ALA A 251 -18.69 15.17 16.90
N ARG A 252 -18.35 16.35 16.41
CA ARG A 252 -19.02 17.60 16.77
C ARG A 252 -19.33 18.42 15.54
N GLU A 253 -20.56 18.92 15.50
CA GLU A 253 -20.98 19.92 14.55
C GLU A 253 -20.50 21.29 15.01
N VAL A 254 -19.86 22.02 14.12
CA VAL A 254 -19.51 23.41 14.38
C VAL A 254 -20.71 24.26 14.03
N GLN A 255 -21.28 24.92 15.01
CA GLN A 255 -22.34 25.91 14.74
C GLN A 255 -21.73 27.08 13.97
N MET A 256 -22.10 27.18 12.70
CA MET A 256 -21.78 28.37 11.91
C MET A 256 -22.56 29.56 12.48
N LEU A 257 -21.82 30.60 12.85
CA LEU A 257 -22.47 31.88 13.19
C LEU A 257 -23.18 32.42 11.94
N HIS A 258 -24.44 32.79 12.06
CA HIS A 258 -25.15 33.49 11.00
C HIS A 258 -24.40 34.75 10.59
N GLU A 259 -24.44 35.13 9.30
CA GLU A 259 -23.79 36.31 8.75
C GLU A 259 -24.04 37.59 9.60
N SER A 260 -25.28 37.77 10.10
CA SER A 260 -25.63 38.89 10.98
C SER A 260 -24.94 38.89 12.34
N THR A 261 -24.46 37.71 12.79
CA THR A 261 -23.70 37.57 14.03
C THR A 261 -22.20 37.70 13.76
N TYR A 262 -21.75 37.32 12.56
CA TYR A 262 -20.36 37.43 12.17
C TYR A 262 -19.88 38.89 12.08
N GLU A 263 -20.74 39.81 11.56
CA GLU A 263 -20.43 41.24 11.48
C GLU A 263 -20.17 41.85 12.86
N GLN A 264 -20.78 41.33 13.93
CA GLN A 264 -20.54 41.78 15.30
C GLN A 264 -19.16 41.37 15.83
N PHE A 265 -18.55 40.38 15.22
CA PHE A 265 -17.23 39.85 15.55
C PHE A 265 -16.16 40.21 14.50
N ALA A 266 -16.50 40.99 13.47
CA ALA A 266 -15.54 41.48 12.50
C ALA A 266 -14.56 42.44 13.17
N GLY A 267 -13.29 42.09 13.23
CA GLY A 267 -12.22 42.85 13.85
C GLY A 267 -10.95 42.02 14.08
N GLU A 268 -9.93 42.64 14.67
CA GLU A 268 -8.76 41.89 15.14
C GLU A 268 -9.10 41.22 16.48
N TRP A 269 -9.05 39.90 16.48
CA TRP A 269 -9.31 39.07 17.66
C TRP A 269 -8.04 38.38 18.12
N LEU A 270 -7.73 38.55 19.41
CA LEU A 270 -6.77 37.68 20.07
C LEU A 270 -7.52 36.39 20.49
N LEU A 271 -7.31 35.31 19.80
CA LEU A 271 -7.84 34.02 20.22
C LEU A 271 -7.01 33.52 21.39
N GLN A 272 -7.55 33.67 22.60
CA GLN A 272 -6.95 33.08 23.80
C GLN A 272 -7.59 31.70 23.98
N THR A 273 -6.89 30.66 23.57
CA THR A 273 -7.31 29.27 23.83
C THR A 273 -6.66 28.82 25.12
N SER A 274 -7.46 28.50 26.12
CA SER A 274 -7.00 27.75 27.28
C SER A 274 -7.46 26.30 27.14
N GLY A 275 -6.53 25.39 27.12
CA GLY A 275 -6.80 23.96 27.06
C GLY A 275 -5.79 23.17 27.87
N THR A 276 -6.23 22.07 28.47
CA THR A 276 -5.33 21.16 29.17
C THR A 276 -4.97 20.04 28.20
N VAL A 277 -3.72 19.99 27.78
CA VAL A 277 -3.18 18.83 27.06
C VAL A 277 -2.76 17.80 28.11
N LYS A 278 -3.44 16.67 28.16
CA LYS A 278 -3.01 15.55 29.00
C LYS A 278 -2.05 14.68 28.19
N GLU A 279 -0.78 14.77 28.53
CA GLU A 279 0.19 13.75 28.14
C GLU A 279 0.15 12.57 29.12
N GLU A 280 0.66 11.42 28.69
CA GLU A 280 0.72 10.20 29.53
C GLU A 280 1.43 10.41 30.89
N ASN A 281 2.20 11.49 31.04
CA ASN A 281 2.99 11.83 32.24
C ASN A 281 2.61 13.15 32.92
N GLY A 282 1.50 13.77 32.60
CA GLY A 282 1.10 15.03 33.25
C GLY A 282 0.17 15.90 32.41
N SER A 283 -0.33 16.92 33.00
CA SER A 283 -1.08 17.98 32.29
C SER A 283 -0.16 19.17 32.07
N LEU A 284 -0.06 19.61 30.82
CA LEU A 284 0.53 20.92 30.48
C LEU A 284 -0.60 21.93 30.34
N ASP A 285 -0.59 22.98 31.14
CA ASP A 285 -1.44 24.15 30.94
C ASP A 285 -0.79 25.02 29.86
N VAL A 286 -1.44 25.15 28.72
CA VAL A 286 -1.06 26.13 27.70
C VAL A 286 -1.86 27.38 27.98
N GLN A 287 -1.18 28.43 28.44
CA GLN A 287 -1.74 29.79 28.52
C GLN A 287 -1.62 30.53 27.20
#